data_a2f376c26562db75d4ab96d993271fc0
#
_entry.id   a2f376c26562db75d4ab96d993271fc0
#
_cell.length_a   1.000
_cell.length_b   1.000
_cell.length_c   1.000
_cell.angle_alpha   90.00
_cell.angle_beta   90.00
_cell.angle_gamma   90.00
#
_symmetry.space_group_name_H-M   'P 1'
#
loop_
_entity.id
_entity.type
_entity.pdbx_description
1 polymer ?
#
loop_
_entity_poly.entity_id
_entity_poly.type
_entity_poly.pdbx_seq_one_letter_code
_entity_poly.pdbx_strand_id
1 'polypeptide(L)'
;MIVQHNMTALNANRQLGITNTNLARSTEKLSSGYRVNRAADDAAGLSISEKMRGQIRGLEQASTNAEDGQSLIQTAEGALSEIHSVLQRMRELTVQASNDTNVSADRKAIAKEVRALTSEINRIATQTQFNTMGLLSGNFKNKKLQVGANTNQTISITISSMTAGKLGVSATVIAKVISTQTGADITKLITTVNTAITKVSTQRSALGALQNRLDHTIANADNMAENLQSSESKIRDVDRKSTRLNSSHQAISYAVFCLKK
;
A
#
# COMPACT_ATOMS: atom_id res chain seq x y z
N MET A 1 -4.22 -78.06 -14.24
CA MET A 1 -3.13 -77.05 -14.12
C MET A 1 -2.83 -76.53 -15.50
N ILE A 2 -3.17 -75.23 -15.77
CA ILE A 2 -2.88 -74.59 -17.07
C ILE A 2 -1.48 -74.02 -16.95
N VAL A 3 -0.48 -74.69 -17.57
CA VAL A 3 0.94 -74.33 -17.36
C VAL A 3 1.43 -73.17 -18.28
N GLN A 4 0.84 -73.02 -19.47
CA GLN A 4 1.32 -72.11 -20.47
C GLN A 4 0.63 -70.70 -20.43
N HIS A 5 -0.60 -70.58 -19.96
CA HIS A 5 -1.35 -69.30 -19.91
C HIS A 5 -2.14 -69.22 -18.62
N ASN A 6 -1.45 -68.81 -17.51
CA ASN A 6 -2.12 -68.61 -16.24
C ASN A 6 -2.76 -67.20 -16.18
N MET A 7 -4.02 -67.11 -16.64
CA MET A 7 -4.79 -65.87 -16.68
C MET A 7 -5.04 -65.27 -15.28
N THR A 8 -5.12 -66.13 -14.24
CA THR A 8 -5.26 -65.65 -12.84
C THR A 8 -4.00 -64.94 -12.35
N ALA A 9 -2.81 -65.51 -12.65
CA ALA A 9 -1.54 -64.84 -12.30
C ALA A 9 -1.31 -63.54 -13.06
N LEU A 10 -1.68 -63.49 -14.36
CA LEU A 10 -1.63 -62.29 -15.18
C LEU A 10 -2.57 -61.19 -14.64
N ASN A 11 -3.80 -61.56 -14.25
CA ASN A 11 -4.75 -60.61 -13.65
C ASN A 11 -4.27 -60.12 -12.29
N ALA A 12 -3.73 -60.99 -11.44
CA ALA A 12 -3.14 -60.61 -10.15
C ALA A 12 -1.97 -59.63 -10.33
N ASN A 13 -1.08 -59.88 -11.29
CA ASN A 13 0.06 -58.97 -11.57
C ASN A 13 -0.42 -57.61 -12.09
N ARG A 14 -1.44 -57.57 -12.96
CA ARG A 14 -2.05 -56.34 -13.42
C ARG A 14 -2.67 -55.56 -12.26
N GLN A 15 -3.40 -56.20 -11.34
CA GLN A 15 -3.98 -55.54 -10.17
C GLN A 15 -2.91 -55.03 -9.22
N LEU A 16 -1.80 -55.75 -9.05
CA LEU A 16 -0.63 -55.31 -8.29
C LEU A 16 -0.02 -54.04 -8.90
N GLY A 17 0.14 -54.00 -10.22
CA GLY A 17 0.64 -52.81 -10.92
C GLY A 17 -0.28 -51.59 -10.73
N ILE A 18 -1.62 -51.76 -10.82
CA ILE A 18 -2.59 -50.71 -10.58
C ILE A 18 -2.51 -50.18 -9.13
N THR A 19 -2.46 -51.11 -8.15
CA THR A 19 -2.38 -50.77 -6.73
C THR A 19 -1.10 -49.99 -6.40
N ASN A 20 0.06 -50.45 -6.92
CA ASN A 20 1.34 -49.77 -6.74
C ASN A 20 1.32 -48.38 -7.36
N THR A 21 0.72 -48.17 -8.53
CA THR A 21 0.57 -46.87 -9.15
C THR A 21 -0.32 -45.95 -8.31
N ASN A 22 -1.44 -46.44 -7.79
CA ASN A 22 -2.33 -45.68 -6.92
C ASN A 22 -1.66 -45.32 -5.59
N LEU A 23 -0.90 -46.23 -5.01
CA LEU A 23 -0.13 -45.98 -3.80
C LEU A 23 0.93 -44.90 -4.02
N ALA A 24 1.68 -45.00 -5.12
CA ALA A 24 2.68 -43.99 -5.49
C ALA A 24 2.06 -42.59 -5.63
N ARG A 25 0.89 -42.47 -6.31
CA ARG A 25 0.15 -41.20 -6.45
C ARG A 25 -0.35 -40.67 -5.10
N SER A 26 -0.87 -41.56 -4.24
CA SER A 26 -1.33 -41.13 -2.90
C SER A 26 -0.17 -40.66 -2.03
N THR A 27 0.98 -41.33 -2.10
CA THR A 27 2.20 -40.95 -1.40
C THR A 27 2.74 -39.63 -1.94
N GLU A 28 2.71 -39.41 -3.25
CA GLU A 28 3.11 -38.14 -3.87
C GLU A 28 2.25 -36.97 -3.33
N LYS A 29 0.91 -37.17 -3.29
CA LYS A 29 -0.02 -36.16 -2.76
C LYS A 29 0.17 -35.89 -1.27
N LEU A 30 0.40 -36.90 -0.48
CA LEU A 30 0.68 -36.77 0.95
C LEU A 30 2.01 -36.07 1.24
N SER A 31 3.03 -36.37 0.43
CA SER A 31 4.36 -35.77 0.57
C SER A 31 4.39 -34.31 0.13
N SER A 32 3.72 -33.99 -0.98
CA SER A 32 3.64 -32.61 -1.49
C SER A 32 2.69 -31.72 -0.66
N GLY A 33 1.70 -32.32 0.00
CA GLY A 33 0.62 -31.60 0.67
C GLY A 33 -0.46 -31.09 -0.29
N TYR A 34 -0.33 -31.36 -1.61
CA TYR A 34 -1.27 -30.90 -2.61
C TYR A 34 -2.10 -32.05 -3.19
N ARG A 35 -3.39 -31.81 -3.37
CA ARG A 35 -4.32 -32.70 -4.07
C ARG A 35 -4.09 -32.68 -5.58
N VAL A 36 -3.76 -31.48 -6.11
CA VAL A 36 -3.53 -31.21 -7.52
C VAL A 36 -2.05 -30.87 -7.72
N ASN A 37 -1.23 -31.86 -8.10
CA ASN A 37 0.19 -31.70 -8.37
C ASN A 37 0.49 -31.47 -9.84
N ARG A 38 -0.27 -32.12 -10.72
CA ARG A 38 -0.06 -32.09 -12.17
C ARG A 38 -1.34 -31.66 -12.88
N ALA A 39 -1.21 -31.11 -14.07
CA ALA A 39 -2.35 -30.75 -14.91
C ALA A 39 -3.26 -31.94 -15.22
N ALA A 40 -2.70 -33.18 -15.23
CA ALA A 40 -3.44 -34.42 -15.43
C ALA A 40 -4.32 -34.80 -14.23
N ASP A 41 -4.09 -34.28 -13.02
CA ASP A 41 -4.91 -34.57 -11.85
C ASP A 41 -6.24 -33.79 -11.90
N ASP A 42 -6.17 -32.47 -12.22
CA ASP A 42 -7.32 -31.59 -12.38
C ASP A 42 -6.86 -30.33 -13.13
N ALA A 43 -7.10 -30.31 -14.45
CA ALA A 43 -6.69 -29.18 -15.29
C ALA A 43 -7.48 -27.89 -15.00
N ALA A 44 -8.76 -28.04 -14.66
CA ALA A 44 -9.62 -26.90 -14.35
C ALA A 44 -9.26 -26.30 -12.99
N GLY A 45 -9.13 -27.15 -11.97
CA GLY A 45 -8.71 -26.74 -10.62
C GLY A 45 -7.32 -26.12 -10.60
N LEU A 46 -6.37 -26.65 -11.36
CA LEU A 46 -5.03 -26.07 -11.49
C LEU A 46 -5.09 -24.66 -12.10
N SER A 47 -5.82 -24.49 -13.21
CA SER A 47 -5.96 -23.17 -13.85
C SER A 47 -6.59 -22.13 -12.93
N ILE A 48 -7.61 -22.51 -12.15
CA ILE A 48 -8.26 -21.63 -11.18
C ILE A 48 -7.29 -21.28 -10.04
N SER A 49 -6.59 -22.27 -9.48
CA SER A 49 -5.64 -22.03 -8.38
C SER A 49 -4.49 -21.13 -8.79
N GLU A 50 -3.95 -21.29 -10.01
CA GLU A 50 -2.89 -20.41 -10.52
C GLU A 50 -3.37 -18.95 -10.72
N LYS A 51 -4.61 -18.77 -11.18
CA LYS A 51 -5.22 -17.43 -11.25
C LYS A 51 -5.40 -16.82 -9.85
N MET A 52 -5.92 -17.60 -8.88
CA MET A 52 -6.07 -17.13 -7.50
C MET A 52 -4.72 -16.77 -6.87
N ARG A 53 -3.69 -17.58 -7.06
CA ARG A 53 -2.32 -17.28 -6.59
C ARG A 53 -1.75 -16.01 -7.23
N GLY A 54 -2.03 -15.79 -8.51
CA GLY A 54 -1.69 -14.55 -9.17
C GLY A 54 -2.38 -13.34 -8.54
N GLN A 55 -3.67 -13.48 -8.19
CA GLN A 55 -4.43 -12.43 -7.50
C GLN A 55 -3.95 -12.20 -6.06
N ILE A 56 -3.67 -13.26 -5.29
CA ILE A 56 -3.15 -13.15 -3.92
C ILE A 56 -1.84 -12.37 -3.92
N ARG A 57 -0.85 -12.77 -4.72
CA ARG A 57 0.43 -12.05 -4.84
C ARG A 57 0.25 -10.61 -5.33
N GLY A 58 -0.73 -10.38 -6.20
CA GLY A 58 -1.07 -9.03 -6.67
C GLY A 58 -1.68 -8.17 -5.57
N LEU A 59 -2.51 -8.74 -4.68
CA LEU A 59 -3.08 -8.03 -3.53
C LEU A 59 -2.04 -7.76 -2.43
N GLU A 60 -1.17 -8.71 -2.14
CA GLU A 60 -0.05 -8.53 -1.20
C GLU A 60 0.87 -7.38 -1.65
N GLN A 61 1.21 -7.34 -2.94
CA GLN A 61 2.00 -6.23 -3.48
C GLN A 61 1.21 -4.91 -3.47
N ALA A 62 -0.10 -4.95 -3.67
CA ALA A 62 -0.95 -3.77 -3.60
C ALA A 62 -1.08 -3.22 -2.17
N SER A 63 -1.13 -4.10 -1.16
CA SER A 63 -1.05 -3.73 0.27
C SER A 63 0.27 -3.03 0.58
N THR A 64 1.40 -3.61 0.18
CA THR A 64 2.73 -2.99 0.33
C THR A 64 2.81 -1.63 -0.37
N ASN A 65 2.29 -1.50 -1.60
CA ASN A 65 2.25 -0.22 -2.31
C ASN A 65 1.40 0.82 -1.58
N ALA A 66 0.31 0.40 -0.93
CA ALA A 66 -0.55 1.30 -0.15
C ALA A 66 0.16 1.78 1.13
N GLU A 67 0.93 0.92 1.81
CA GLU A 67 1.79 1.28 2.95
C GLU A 67 2.89 2.27 2.55
N ASP A 68 3.52 2.08 1.39
CA ASP A 68 4.48 3.03 0.83
C ASP A 68 3.83 4.39 0.56
N GLY A 69 2.60 4.38 0.02
CA GLY A 69 1.80 5.58 -0.18
C GLY A 69 1.46 6.28 1.13
N GLN A 70 1.17 5.55 2.19
CA GLN A 70 0.92 6.08 3.52
C GLN A 70 2.18 6.73 4.11
N SER A 71 3.32 6.08 3.99
CA SER A 71 4.63 6.62 4.43
C SER A 71 4.98 7.92 3.70
N LEU A 72 4.69 8.01 2.41
CA LEU A 72 4.85 9.22 1.61
C LEU A 72 3.94 10.35 2.13
N ILE A 73 2.66 10.04 2.41
CA ILE A 73 1.70 11.02 2.93
C ILE A 73 2.15 11.52 4.31
N GLN A 74 2.59 10.65 5.21
CA GLN A 74 3.10 11.03 6.53
C GLN A 74 4.32 11.96 6.45
N THR A 75 5.24 11.68 5.52
CA THR A 75 6.40 12.55 5.26
C THR A 75 5.95 13.95 4.78
N ALA A 76 4.99 14.00 3.87
CA ALA A 76 4.43 15.28 3.39
C ALA A 76 3.67 16.03 4.49
N GLU A 77 2.89 15.32 5.32
CA GLU A 77 2.14 15.91 6.42
C GLU A 77 3.05 16.48 7.50
N GLY A 78 4.13 15.78 7.87
CA GLY A 78 5.13 16.29 8.80
C GLY A 78 5.71 17.63 8.32
N ALA A 79 6.13 17.70 7.06
CA ALA A 79 6.64 18.94 6.48
C ALA A 79 5.57 20.06 6.41
N LEU A 80 4.31 19.72 6.12
CA LEU A 80 3.21 20.70 6.14
C LEU A 80 2.89 21.20 7.54
N SER A 81 3.08 20.39 8.57
CA SER A 81 2.95 20.79 9.97
C SER A 81 3.99 21.86 10.35
N GLU A 82 5.23 21.67 9.90
CA GLU A 82 6.27 22.70 10.11
C GLU A 82 5.97 23.99 9.35
N ILE A 83 5.55 23.90 8.08
CA ILE A 83 5.10 25.09 7.32
C ILE A 83 3.95 25.81 8.03
N HIS A 84 3.00 25.06 8.59
CA HIS A 84 1.88 25.63 9.34
C HIS A 84 2.37 26.40 10.58
N SER A 85 3.30 25.84 11.36
CA SER A 85 3.89 26.50 12.53
C SER A 85 4.64 27.77 12.16
N VAL A 86 5.42 27.74 11.08
CA VAL A 86 6.11 28.90 10.54
C VAL A 86 5.12 30.01 10.11
N LEU A 87 4.02 29.65 9.43
CA LEU A 87 2.99 30.58 9.03
C LEU A 87 2.26 31.20 10.22
N GLN A 88 2.02 30.47 11.29
CA GLN A 88 1.46 31.01 12.53
C GLN A 88 2.43 32.04 13.15
N ARG A 89 3.72 31.73 13.20
CA ARG A 89 4.73 32.71 13.66
C ARG A 89 4.76 33.94 12.76
N MET A 90 4.68 33.80 11.46
CA MET A 90 4.56 34.94 10.54
C MET A 90 3.31 35.79 10.81
N ARG A 91 2.18 35.16 11.15
CA ARG A 91 0.95 35.86 11.54
C ARG A 91 1.16 36.69 12.79
N GLU A 92 1.77 36.14 13.85
CA GLU A 92 2.10 36.83 15.08
C GLU A 92 2.95 38.10 14.79
N LEU A 93 4.02 37.93 14.01
CA LEU A 93 4.91 39.03 13.63
C LEU A 93 4.19 40.10 12.79
N THR A 94 3.28 39.70 11.91
CA THR A 94 2.49 40.63 11.10
C THR A 94 1.52 41.42 11.97
N VAL A 95 0.87 40.77 12.96
CA VAL A 95 0.02 41.48 13.94
C VAL A 95 0.85 42.42 14.78
N GLN A 96 2.02 42.01 15.27
CA GLN A 96 2.94 42.87 16.00
C GLN A 96 3.35 44.09 15.16
N ALA A 97 3.73 43.89 13.90
CA ALA A 97 4.16 44.95 13.00
C ALA A 97 3.04 45.94 12.65
N SER A 98 1.76 45.51 12.70
CA SER A 98 0.60 46.38 12.39
C SER A 98 0.31 47.41 13.49
N ASN A 99 0.87 47.25 14.68
CA ASN A 99 0.68 48.18 15.77
C ASN A 99 1.51 49.46 15.52
N ASP A 100 0.87 50.61 15.57
CA ASP A 100 1.49 51.90 15.30
C ASP A 100 2.44 52.41 16.41
N THR A 101 2.51 51.69 17.54
CA THR A 101 3.55 51.91 18.55
C THR A 101 4.94 51.50 18.09
N ASN A 102 5.06 50.67 17.05
CA ASN A 102 6.34 50.24 16.49
C ASN A 102 6.92 51.33 15.57
N VAL A 103 8.16 51.72 15.87
CA VAL A 103 8.91 52.63 15.01
C VAL A 103 9.46 51.93 13.77
N SER A 104 9.88 52.69 12.77
CA SER A 104 10.41 52.14 11.52
C SER A 104 11.57 51.16 11.71
N ALA A 105 12.40 51.37 12.74
CA ALA A 105 13.51 50.48 13.07
C ALA A 105 13.01 49.09 13.53
N ASP A 106 11.98 49.06 14.38
CA ASP A 106 11.38 47.84 14.90
C ASP A 106 10.70 47.04 13.76
N ARG A 107 9.93 47.73 12.91
CA ARG A 107 9.31 47.13 11.73
C ARG A 107 10.35 46.53 10.77
N LYS A 108 11.53 47.17 10.60
CA LYS A 108 12.65 46.62 9.82
C LYS A 108 13.23 45.36 10.46
N ALA A 109 13.31 45.27 11.79
CA ALA A 109 13.76 44.08 12.50
C ALA A 109 12.76 42.91 12.30
N ILE A 110 11.47 43.19 12.48
CA ILE A 110 10.39 42.22 12.22
C ILE A 110 10.43 41.75 10.75
N ALA A 111 10.63 42.67 9.80
CA ALA A 111 10.73 42.32 8.39
C ALA A 111 11.91 41.36 8.07
N LYS A 112 13.03 41.46 8.81
CA LYS A 112 14.16 40.51 8.68
C LYS A 112 13.76 39.13 9.15
N GLU A 113 13.07 39.03 10.29
CA GLU A 113 12.59 37.73 10.82
C GLU A 113 11.58 37.09 9.84
N VAL A 114 10.62 37.84 9.32
CA VAL A 114 9.66 37.36 8.32
C VAL A 114 10.35 36.87 7.03
N ARG A 115 11.43 37.54 6.60
CA ARG A 115 12.24 37.07 5.46
C ARG A 115 12.89 35.73 5.74
N ALA A 116 13.47 35.55 6.93
CA ALA A 116 14.07 34.28 7.33
C ALA A 116 13.03 33.15 7.35
N LEU A 117 11.85 33.41 7.94
CA LEU A 117 10.73 32.45 7.96
C LEU A 117 10.23 32.12 6.54
N THR A 118 10.16 33.10 5.65
CA THR A 118 9.79 32.86 4.24
C THR A 118 10.82 31.99 3.52
N SER A 119 12.12 32.20 3.80
CA SER A 119 13.20 31.36 3.26
C SER A 119 13.12 29.96 3.79
N GLU A 120 12.73 29.80 5.05
CA GLU A 120 12.54 28.48 5.67
C GLU A 120 11.35 27.71 5.05
N ILE A 121 10.22 28.38 4.79
CA ILE A 121 9.11 27.76 4.03
C ILE A 121 9.59 27.25 2.67
N ASN A 122 10.36 28.06 1.93
CA ASN A 122 10.89 27.65 0.64
C ASN A 122 11.87 26.46 0.78
N ARG A 123 12.72 26.47 1.81
CA ARG A 123 13.65 25.39 2.09
C ARG A 123 12.89 24.09 2.35
N ILE A 124 11.90 24.11 3.25
CA ILE A 124 11.06 22.95 3.56
C ILE A 124 10.35 22.47 2.28
N ALA A 125 9.74 23.38 1.51
CA ALA A 125 8.99 23.02 0.31
C ALA A 125 9.85 22.40 -0.81
N THR A 126 11.13 22.79 -0.90
CA THR A 126 12.03 22.27 -1.94
C THR A 126 12.84 21.06 -1.50
N GLN A 127 13.16 20.95 -0.22
CA GLN A 127 14.00 19.87 0.31
C GLN A 127 13.22 18.66 0.77
N THR A 128 11.90 18.79 1.01
CA THR A 128 11.08 17.63 1.38
C THR A 128 10.94 16.68 0.19
N GLN A 129 11.57 15.53 0.31
CA GLN A 129 11.60 14.51 -0.74
C GLN A 129 11.25 13.14 -0.15
N PHE A 130 10.63 12.31 -0.98
CA PHE A 130 10.45 10.88 -0.74
C PHE A 130 10.99 10.13 -1.96
N ASN A 131 11.95 9.26 -1.74
CA ASN A 131 12.65 8.55 -2.82
C ASN A 131 13.09 9.49 -3.97
N THR A 132 13.82 10.56 -3.65
CA THR A 132 14.28 11.61 -4.58
C THR A 132 13.18 12.44 -5.28
N MET A 133 11.91 12.15 -5.03
CA MET A 133 10.79 12.91 -5.56
C MET A 133 10.41 14.06 -4.62
N GLY A 134 10.48 15.29 -5.09
CA GLY A 134 10.03 16.46 -4.33
C GLY A 134 8.51 16.45 -4.14
N LEU A 135 8.06 16.48 -2.88
CA LEU A 135 6.65 16.36 -2.55
C LEU A 135 5.90 17.70 -2.60
N LEU A 136 6.51 18.78 -2.08
CA LEU A 136 5.86 20.08 -1.87
C LEU A 136 6.23 21.13 -2.91
N SER A 137 7.11 20.81 -3.85
CA SER A 137 7.56 21.70 -4.92
C SER A 137 6.51 21.99 -5.99
N GLY A 138 5.47 21.15 -6.08
CA GLY A 138 4.38 21.25 -7.07
C GLY A 138 4.53 20.30 -8.26
N ASN A 139 5.56 19.48 -8.27
CA ASN A 139 5.77 18.47 -9.31
C ASN A 139 5.03 17.14 -9.00
N PHE A 140 4.50 17.00 -7.79
CA PHE A 140 3.82 15.79 -7.34
C PHE A 140 2.32 15.88 -7.61
N LYS A 141 1.95 15.75 -8.91
CA LYS A 141 0.55 15.82 -9.36
C LYS A 141 0.12 14.53 -10.02
N ASN A 142 -1.10 14.10 -9.71
CA ASN A 142 -1.74 12.92 -10.31
C ASN A 142 -0.86 11.66 -10.30
N LYS A 143 -0.06 11.48 -9.25
CA LYS A 143 0.68 10.24 -9.08
C LYS A 143 -0.27 9.12 -8.71
N LYS A 144 -0.25 8.05 -9.50
CA LYS A 144 -1.13 6.89 -9.32
C LYS A 144 -0.44 5.86 -8.47
N LEU A 145 -1.10 5.43 -7.41
CA LEU A 145 -0.71 4.34 -6.56
C LEU A 145 -1.57 3.13 -6.92
N GLN A 146 -0.95 2.03 -7.34
CA GLN A 146 -1.65 0.79 -7.66
C GLN A 146 -1.98 0.07 -6.35
N VAL A 147 -3.26 0.01 -6.00
CA VAL A 147 -3.77 -0.53 -4.74
C VAL A 147 -4.64 -1.77 -4.91
N GLY A 148 -4.51 -2.44 -6.03
CA GLY A 148 -5.23 -3.68 -6.30
C GLY A 148 -4.55 -4.52 -7.38
N ALA A 149 -4.93 -5.80 -7.45
CA ALA A 149 -4.32 -6.79 -8.34
C ALA A 149 -4.64 -6.60 -9.84
N ASN A 150 -5.67 -5.81 -10.16
CA ASN A 150 -6.15 -5.65 -11.54
C ASN A 150 -5.88 -4.24 -12.08
N THR A 151 -5.96 -4.10 -13.40
CA THR A 151 -5.83 -2.81 -14.09
C THR A 151 -6.87 -1.79 -13.61
N ASN A 152 -6.49 -0.51 -13.55
CA ASN A 152 -7.33 0.63 -13.11
C ASN A 152 -7.70 0.65 -11.61
N GLN A 153 -7.19 -0.24 -10.79
CA GLN A 153 -7.36 -0.17 -9.33
C GLN A 153 -6.30 0.75 -8.72
N THR A 154 -6.42 2.05 -9.00
CA THR A 154 -5.44 3.06 -8.58
C THR A 154 -6.06 4.16 -7.73
N ILE A 155 -5.31 4.65 -6.75
CA ILE A 155 -5.60 5.88 -6.01
C ILE A 155 -4.65 6.96 -6.50
N SER A 156 -5.19 8.12 -6.89
CA SER A 156 -4.37 9.26 -7.31
C SER A 156 -4.05 10.16 -6.13
N ILE A 157 -2.78 10.49 -5.98
CA ILE A 157 -2.28 11.43 -4.96
C ILE A 157 -1.84 12.69 -5.68
N THR A 158 -2.31 13.84 -5.18
CA THR A 158 -1.92 15.15 -5.70
C THR A 158 -1.54 16.05 -4.52
N ILE A 159 -0.35 16.59 -4.56
CA ILE A 159 0.12 17.57 -3.57
C ILE A 159 0.38 18.86 -4.31
N SER A 160 -0.31 19.92 -3.88
CA SER A 160 -0.15 21.24 -4.46
C SER A 160 1.19 21.87 -4.04
N SER A 161 1.70 22.80 -4.84
CA SER A 161 2.92 23.52 -4.48
C SER A 161 2.71 24.37 -3.23
N MET A 162 3.57 24.18 -2.22
CA MET A 162 3.55 24.87 -0.93
C MET A 162 4.74 25.83 -0.78
N THR A 163 5.31 26.28 -1.90
CA THR A 163 6.34 27.32 -1.89
C THR A 163 5.74 28.66 -1.46
N ALA A 164 6.53 29.51 -0.83
CA ALA A 164 6.10 30.83 -0.36
C ALA A 164 5.46 31.70 -1.46
N GLY A 165 5.93 31.56 -2.71
CA GLY A 165 5.34 32.25 -3.87
C GLY A 165 3.92 31.80 -4.18
N LYS A 166 3.63 30.47 -4.12
CA LYS A 166 2.28 29.90 -4.38
C LYS A 166 1.33 30.11 -3.21
N LEU A 167 1.86 30.16 -2.00
CA LEU A 167 1.09 30.53 -0.82
C LEU A 167 0.73 32.02 -0.80
N GLY A 168 1.44 32.86 -1.55
CA GLY A 168 1.26 34.32 -1.57
C GLY A 168 2.06 35.06 -0.50
N VAL A 169 2.93 34.34 0.22
CA VAL A 169 3.73 34.92 1.34
C VAL A 169 5.18 35.16 0.92
N SER A 170 5.41 35.60 -0.31
CA SER A 170 6.76 35.88 -0.82
C SER A 170 7.48 36.93 0.01
N ALA A 171 8.77 36.74 0.27
CA ALA A 171 9.61 37.66 1.03
C ALA A 171 9.63 39.07 0.43
N THR A 172 9.56 39.19 -0.89
CA THR A 172 9.49 40.50 -1.60
C THR A 172 8.21 41.27 -1.31
N VAL A 173 7.09 40.59 -1.09
CA VAL A 173 5.81 41.25 -0.83
C VAL A 173 5.66 41.56 0.65
N ILE A 174 5.75 40.55 1.53
CA ILE A 174 5.43 40.75 2.95
C ILE A 174 6.48 41.57 3.67
N ALA A 175 7.75 41.23 3.52
CA ALA A 175 8.81 41.96 4.23
C ALA A 175 9.00 43.40 3.71
N LYS A 176 8.73 43.64 2.41
CA LYS A 176 8.74 44.99 1.87
C LYS A 176 7.61 45.82 2.46
N VAL A 177 6.38 45.32 2.50
CA VAL A 177 5.24 46.03 3.07
C VAL A 177 5.45 46.33 4.55
N ILE A 178 5.93 45.38 5.35
CA ILE A 178 6.23 45.58 6.78
C ILE A 178 7.29 46.66 6.98
N SER A 179 8.30 46.74 6.11
CA SER A 179 9.42 47.66 6.27
C SER A 179 9.16 49.11 5.77
N THR A 180 8.17 49.27 4.86
CA THR A 180 7.98 50.56 4.14
C THR A 180 6.59 51.16 4.28
N GLN A 181 5.60 50.41 4.79
CA GLN A 181 4.19 50.85 4.81
C GLN A 181 3.71 51.18 6.22
N THR A 182 2.55 51.87 6.30
CA THR A 182 1.85 52.18 7.55
C THR A 182 1.14 50.94 8.12
N GLY A 183 0.73 51.01 9.40
CA GLY A 183 0.02 49.92 10.09
C GLY A 183 -1.22 49.43 9.33
N ALA A 184 -1.98 50.34 8.70
CA ALA A 184 -3.17 50.00 7.93
C ALA A 184 -2.90 49.11 6.71
N ASP A 185 -1.78 49.27 6.03
CA ASP A 185 -1.39 48.44 4.90
C ASP A 185 -0.83 47.07 5.34
N ILE A 186 -0.17 47.05 6.50
CA ILE A 186 0.33 45.83 7.11
C ILE A 186 -0.83 44.92 7.53
N THR A 187 -1.97 45.48 7.97
CA THR A 187 -3.17 44.73 8.34
C THR A 187 -3.70 43.87 7.18
N LYS A 188 -3.59 44.31 5.93
CA LYS A 188 -3.96 43.52 4.74
C LYS A 188 -3.13 42.28 4.60
N LEU A 189 -1.89 42.24 5.10
CA LEU A 189 -1.03 41.07 5.08
C LEU A 189 -1.53 39.95 6.01
N ILE A 190 -2.24 40.30 7.08
CA ILE A 190 -2.86 39.31 7.98
C ILE A 190 -3.82 38.43 7.19
N THR A 191 -4.61 39.00 6.30
CA THR A 191 -5.52 38.25 5.41
C THR A 191 -4.74 37.35 4.46
N THR A 192 -3.62 37.81 3.91
CA THR A 192 -2.77 37.02 3.02
C THR A 192 -2.16 35.82 3.76
N VAL A 193 -1.64 36.01 4.96
CA VAL A 193 -1.09 34.92 5.80
C VAL A 193 -2.20 33.94 6.22
N ASN A 194 -3.38 34.45 6.61
CA ASN A 194 -4.53 33.58 6.92
C ASN A 194 -4.94 32.72 5.71
N THR A 195 -4.95 33.30 4.52
CA THR A 195 -5.23 32.55 3.29
C THR A 195 -4.18 31.44 3.04
N ALA A 196 -2.90 31.74 3.33
CA ALA A 196 -1.84 30.73 3.25
C ALA A 196 -2.05 29.59 4.26
N ILE A 197 -2.38 29.94 5.52
CA ILE A 197 -2.72 28.94 6.57
C ILE A 197 -3.89 28.06 6.13
N THR A 198 -4.95 28.66 5.58
CA THR A 198 -6.12 27.91 5.08
C THR A 198 -5.73 26.95 3.96
N LYS A 199 -4.89 27.37 3.01
CA LYS A 199 -4.39 26.49 1.92
C LYS A 199 -3.62 25.29 2.46
N VAL A 200 -2.72 25.51 3.42
CA VAL A 200 -1.96 24.42 4.06
C VAL A 200 -2.90 23.48 4.82
N SER A 201 -3.85 24.01 5.58
CA SER A 201 -4.82 23.22 6.32
C SER A 201 -5.72 22.39 5.39
N THR A 202 -6.17 22.95 4.27
CA THR A 202 -6.95 22.22 3.26
C THR A 202 -6.14 21.08 2.66
N GLN A 203 -4.87 21.32 2.36
CA GLN A 203 -3.99 20.26 1.82
C GLN A 203 -3.76 19.15 2.85
N ARG A 204 -3.54 19.48 4.13
CA ARG A 204 -3.40 18.49 5.20
C ARG A 204 -4.68 17.68 5.39
N SER A 205 -5.84 18.33 5.36
CA SER A 205 -7.13 17.62 5.44
C SER A 205 -7.33 16.64 4.26
N ALA A 206 -6.96 17.06 3.05
CA ALA A 206 -7.01 16.19 1.88
C ALA A 206 -6.05 14.97 1.99
N LEU A 207 -4.85 15.18 2.53
CA LEU A 207 -3.90 14.09 2.78
C LEU A 207 -4.39 13.14 3.88
N GLY A 208 -4.96 13.66 4.97
CA GLY A 208 -5.56 12.84 6.02
C GLY A 208 -6.74 11.98 5.51
N ALA A 209 -7.58 12.55 4.65
CA ALA A 209 -8.65 11.79 3.99
C ALA A 209 -8.11 10.68 3.08
N LEU A 210 -7.00 10.93 2.38
CA LEU A 210 -6.33 9.90 1.55
C LEU A 210 -5.71 8.82 2.43
N GLN A 211 -5.11 9.17 3.56
CA GLN A 211 -4.56 8.20 4.52
C GLN A 211 -5.65 7.25 5.03
N ASN A 212 -6.78 7.78 5.51
CA ASN A 212 -7.91 6.94 5.93
C ASN A 212 -8.42 6.02 4.80
N ARG A 213 -8.43 6.51 3.55
CA ARG A 213 -8.80 5.68 2.41
C ARG A 213 -7.80 4.56 2.15
N LEU A 214 -6.50 4.82 2.31
CA LEU A 214 -5.46 3.80 2.18
C LEU A 214 -5.57 2.76 3.29
N ASP A 215 -5.83 3.15 4.54
CA ASP A 215 -6.05 2.23 5.66
C ASP A 215 -7.20 1.25 5.36
N HIS A 216 -8.34 1.77 4.89
CA HIS A 216 -9.46 0.92 4.49
C HIS A 216 -9.14 0.04 3.27
N THR A 217 -8.31 0.52 2.37
CA THR A 217 -7.92 -0.24 1.18
C THR A 217 -6.98 -1.39 1.55
N ILE A 218 -6.02 -1.16 2.44
CA ILE A 218 -5.11 -2.18 3.00
C ILE A 218 -5.95 -3.27 3.67
N ALA A 219 -6.80 -2.89 4.62
CA ALA A 219 -7.65 -3.84 5.33
C ALA A 219 -8.54 -4.67 4.39
N ASN A 220 -9.07 -4.06 3.34
CA ASN A 220 -9.86 -4.77 2.33
C ASN A 220 -9.01 -5.71 1.46
N ALA A 221 -7.81 -5.28 1.05
CA ALA A 221 -6.89 -6.10 0.26
C ALA A 221 -6.44 -7.34 1.05
N ASP A 222 -6.11 -7.18 2.32
CA ASP A 222 -5.70 -8.27 3.21
C ASP A 222 -6.84 -9.28 3.43
N ASN A 223 -8.05 -8.81 3.71
CA ASN A 223 -9.23 -9.67 3.82
C ASN A 223 -9.54 -10.44 2.51
N MET A 224 -9.39 -9.77 1.36
CA MET A 224 -9.56 -10.43 0.07
C MET A 224 -8.47 -11.47 -0.19
N ALA A 225 -7.21 -11.18 0.15
CA ALA A 225 -6.09 -12.11 0.02
C ALA A 225 -6.31 -13.35 0.89
N GLU A 226 -6.73 -13.19 2.15
CA GLU A 226 -7.04 -14.29 3.07
C GLU A 226 -8.19 -15.18 2.54
N ASN A 227 -9.27 -14.57 2.06
CA ASN A 227 -10.41 -15.31 1.51
C ASN A 227 -10.03 -16.07 0.22
N LEU A 228 -9.21 -15.46 -0.64
CA LEU A 228 -8.69 -16.12 -1.85
C LEU A 228 -7.76 -17.26 -1.49
N GLN A 229 -6.89 -17.09 -0.51
CA GLN A 229 -5.98 -18.12 -0.02
C GLN A 229 -6.75 -19.30 0.59
N SER A 230 -7.80 -19.03 1.38
CA SER A 230 -8.70 -20.07 1.90
C SER A 230 -9.40 -20.84 0.77
N SER A 231 -9.81 -20.14 -0.29
CA SER A 231 -10.46 -20.74 -1.45
C SER A 231 -9.48 -21.55 -2.30
N GLU A 232 -8.26 -21.06 -2.48
CA GLU A 232 -7.18 -21.76 -3.18
C GLU A 232 -6.80 -23.03 -2.45
N SER A 233 -6.65 -22.98 -1.12
CA SER A 233 -6.39 -24.12 -0.27
C SER A 233 -7.44 -25.24 -0.45
N LYS A 234 -8.72 -24.91 -0.48
CA LYS A 234 -9.80 -25.88 -0.73
C LYS A 234 -9.70 -26.57 -2.10
N ILE A 235 -9.14 -25.88 -3.10
CA ILE A 235 -8.97 -26.45 -4.44
C ILE A 235 -7.70 -27.27 -4.52
N ARG A 236 -6.60 -26.79 -3.96
CA ARG A 236 -5.26 -27.36 -4.21
C ARG A 236 -4.74 -28.25 -3.11
N ASP A 237 -5.09 -27.98 -1.84
CA ASP A 237 -4.53 -28.70 -0.72
C ASP A 237 -5.17 -30.07 -0.53
N VAL A 238 -4.38 -31.01 0.00
CA VAL A 238 -4.84 -32.36 0.30
C VAL A 238 -5.38 -32.43 1.72
N ASP A 239 -6.56 -33.05 1.88
CA ASP A 239 -6.96 -33.51 3.22
C ASP A 239 -6.16 -34.76 3.60
N ARG A 240 -5.13 -34.55 4.42
CA ARG A 240 -4.20 -35.61 4.85
C ARG A 240 -4.89 -36.73 5.59
N LYS A 241 -6.00 -36.45 6.28
CA LYS A 241 -6.73 -37.49 7.07
C LYS A 241 -7.49 -38.42 6.15
N SER A 242 -8.23 -37.91 5.19
CA SER A 242 -9.01 -38.72 4.25
C SER A 242 -8.11 -39.46 3.28
N THR A 243 -7.03 -38.86 2.79
CA THR A 243 -6.09 -39.52 1.87
C THR A 243 -5.32 -40.66 2.54
N ARG A 244 -4.91 -40.50 3.80
CA ARG A 244 -4.24 -41.54 4.57
C ARG A 244 -5.20 -42.71 4.89
N LEU A 245 -6.46 -42.41 5.19
CA LEU A 245 -7.47 -43.44 5.44
C LEU A 245 -7.69 -44.30 4.18
N ASN A 246 -7.82 -43.64 3.02
CA ASN A 246 -8.06 -44.33 1.74
C ASN A 246 -6.88 -45.22 1.34
N SER A 247 -5.63 -44.78 1.54
CA SER A 247 -4.44 -45.59 1.27
C SER A 247 -4.32 -46.79 2.23
N SER A 248 -4.69 -46.64 3.51
CA SER A 248 -4.67 -47.75 4.47
C SER A 248 -5.76 -48.78 4.19
N HIS A 249 -6.96 -48.34 3.79
CA HIS A 249 -8.04 -49.26 3.38
C HIS A 249 -7.69 -50.09 2.13
N GLN A 250 -7.02 -49.47 1.15
CA GLN A 250 -6.53 -50.21 -0.02
C GLN A 250 -5.49 -51.29 0.36
N ALA A 251 -4.56 -51.00 1.27
CA ALA A 251 -3.57 -51.93 1.76
C ALA A 251 -4.21 -53.09 2.55
N ILE A 252 -5.20 -52.78 3.41
CA ILE A 252 -5.92 -53.78 4.21
C ILE A 252 -6.76 -54.72 3.31
N SER A 253 -7.49 -54.17 2.33
CA SER A 253 -8.30 -54.99 1.43
C SER A 253 -7.44 -55.97 0.62
N TYR A 254 -6.21 -55.57 0.28
CA TYR A 254 -5.24 -56.44 -0.42
C TYR A 254 -4.67 -57.54 0.49
N ALA A 255 -4.35 -57.22 1.74
CA ALA A 255 -3.87 -58.19 2.71
C ALA A 255 -4.94 -59.26 3.01
N VAL A 256 -6.22 -58.87 3.15
CA VAL A 256 -7.34 -59.80 3.35
C VAL A 256 -7.56 -60.69 2.12
N PHE A 257 -7.35 -60.19 0.89
CA PHE A 257 -7.44 -60.99 -0.32
C PHE A 257 -6.29 -62.03 -0.44
N CYS A 258 -5.07 -61.65 0.00
CA CYS A 258 -3.93 -62.58 0.04
C CYS A 258 -4.05 -63.67 1.13
N LEU A 259 -4.73 -63.39 2.25
CA LEU A 259 -4.96 -64.36 3.34
C LEU A 259 -6.12 -65.32 3.10
N LYS A 260 -6.96 -65.05 2.11
CA LYS A 260 -8.13 -65.89 1.76
C LYS A 260 -7.83 -66.91 0.67
N LYS A 261 -6.56 -67.11 0.32
CA LYS A 261 -6.03 -68.17 -0.55
C LYS A 261 -5.15 -69.10 0.25
#